data_2eced2a9b714e919d32f1ade95adf7b0
#
_entry.id   2eced2a9b714e919d32f1ade95adf7b0
#
_cell.length_a   1.000
_cell.length_b   1.000
_cell.length_c   1.000
_cell.angle_alpha   90.00
_cell.angle_beta   90.00
_cell.angle_gamma   90.00
#
_symmetry.space_group_name_H-M   'P 1'
#
loop_
_entity.id
_entity.type
_entity.pdbx_description
1 polymer ?
#
loop_
_entity_poly.entity_id
_entity_poly.type
_entity_poly.pdbx_seq_one_letter_code
_entity_poly.pdbx_strand_id
1 'polypeptide(L)'
;MRNCIVLALIFFILSCGETDIKTSEQNSLFSEDSLAKNISVLASDEFQGRKPFTAGETKTINYLKEQFSAMGVEPGNGDSYFQEVPMVNIATEPDSFMQVQSPKGNFTLKGFDDYVIWTEKTDSVISLKNDEVVFAGYGVVAPEYNWNDYAGIDVKGKIVLLLVNDPGYGVDNSLFRGDTMTYYGRWTYKFEEAARQGAKGCLIIHNTKAASYPFSVVQNNWKGSKLRLDDRNNPQQYCSVIGWIPEKTAKNLFIAAGVDTTILKKGSLRDFKAVPLNLKLSTQMKVIPTYSKTHNVIAKITGAKYPDEYIIYTAHWDHLGIGKPDEEGDSIYNGAVDNASGTAGLLETARAFKKNGPNRTIVFLSVTAEEQGLWGSAYYAQNPIFPLNKTLANINTDGLNKTGKTNDIIVVGRGQSELEDYLEEEAKKFDRYISFEPNPEAGSYYRSDHFNFAKVGVPALYAGSGIDLIGKEKGYGKKLKDEYSSKYYHRPSDEFDHNTWILEGAIQDLGLIYTVGQRIASEEKWPQWKAGSEFKAIREKSLK
;
A
#
# COMPACT_ATOMS: atom_id res chain seq x y z
N MET A 1 -42.76 21.28 -60.71
CA MET A 1 -43.05 19.95 -60.23
C MET A 1 -42.02 19.68 -59.09
N ARG A 2 -42.23 20.10 -58.08
CA ARG A 2 -42.93 19.94 -56.79
C ARG A 2 -42.56 18.65 -56.05
N ASN A 3 -41.94 18.84 -54.84
CA ASN A 3 -41.86 17.99 -53.67
C ASN A 3 -40.89 16.82 -53.71
N CYS A 4 -39.75 17.02 -53.02
CA CYS A 4 -39.14 16.08 -52.06
C CYS A 4 -38.02 16.80 -51.35
N ILE A 5 -38.35 17.64 -50.40
CA ILE A 5 -37.46 18.06 -49.28
C ILE A 5 -38.36 18.08 -48.05
N VAL A 6 -38.25 17.10 -47.19
CA VAL A 6 -38.46 17.09 -45.72
C VAL A 6 -38.37 15.64 -45.31
N LEU A 7 -37.22 15.19 -44.80
CA LEU A 7 -37.05 14.16 -43.78
C LEU A 7 -35.54 13.94 -43.50
N ALA A 8 -34.95 14.88 -42.83
CA ALA A 8 -33.62 14.66 -42.25
C ALA A 8 -33.36 15.67 -41.11
N LEU A 9 -34.19 15.64 -40.08
CA LEU A 9 -33.93 16.41 -38.86
C LEU A 9 -34.78 15.86 -37.70
N ILE A 10 -34.54 14.64 -37.27
CA ILE A 10 -34.90 14.13 -35.92
C ILE A 10 -34.05 12.90 -35.64
N PHE A 11 -32.79 13.07 -35.26
CA PHE A 11 -31.97 12.00 -34.64
C PHE A 11 -30.75 12.57 -33.88
N PHE A 12 -30.91 13.66 -33.14
CA PHE A 12 -29.81 14.21 -32.35
C PHE A 12 -30.23 14.72 -30.97
N ILE A 13 -31.23 14.11 -30.31
CA ILE A 13 -31.65 14.54 -28.96
C ILE A 13 -31.78 13.37 -27.94
N LEU A 14 -31.28 12.19 -28.23
CA LEU A 14 -31.42 11.05 -27.31
C LEU A 14 -30.14 10.63 -26.56
N SER A 15 -28.98 11.24 -26.86
CA SER A 15 -27.73 10.84 -26.21
C SER A 15 -27.42 11.57 -24.87
N CYS A 16 -27.88 12.82 -24.72
CA CYS A 16 -27.65 13.59 -23.49
C CYS A 16 -28.53 13.17 -22.31
N GLY A 17 -29.75 12.68 -22.58
CA GLY A 17 -30.68 12.37 -21.49
C GLY A 17 -30.38 11.11 -20.68
N GLU A 18 -29.74 10.11 -21.25
CA GLU A 18 -29.42 8.85 -20.54
C GLU A 18 -28.24 8.99 -19.58
N THR A 19 -27.25 9.77 -19.92
CA THR A 19 -26.08 10.02 -19.10
C THR A 19 -26.43 10.90 -17.89
N ASP A 20 -27.26 11.93 -18.11
CA ASP A 20 -27.72 12.82 -17.03
C ASP A 20 -28.62 12.08 -16.02
N ILE A 21 -29.46 11.16 -16.47
CA ILE A 21 -30.34 10.35 -15.59
C ILE A 21 -29.49 9.39 -14.75
N LYS A 22 -28.53 8.69 -15.35
CA LYS A 22 -27.65 7.77 -14.61
C LYS A 22 -26.79 8.50 -13.58
N THR A 23 -26.22 9.64 -13.94
CA THR A 23 -25.45 10.49 -13.03
C THR A 23 -26.30 11.02 -11.87
N SER A 24 -27.54 11.41 -12.12
CA SER A 24 -28.47 11.89 -11.08
C SER A 24 -28.91 10.76 -10.13
N GLU A 25 -29.18 9.56 -10.62
CA GLU A 25 -29.50 8.39 -9.80
C GLU A 25 -28.32 7.97 -8.92
N GLN A 26 -27.12 7.95 -9.46
CA GLN A 26 -25.89 7.60 -8.73
C GLN A 26 -25.59 8.63 -7.64
N ASN A 27 -25.69 9.93 -7.94
CA ASN A 27 -25.50 11.00 -6.95
C ASN A 27 -26.57 10.96 -5.84
N SER A 28 -27.75 10.40 -6.10
CA SER A 28 -28.79 10.20 -5.07
C SER A 28 -28.49 9.10 -4.06
N LEU A 29 -27.48 8.25 -4.31
CA LEU A 29 -27.04 7.20 -3.40
C LEU A 29 -26.05 7.69 -2.35
N PHE A 30 -25.32 8.75 -2.65
CA PHE A 30 -24.29 9.34 -1.80
C PHE A 30 -24.71 10.73 -1.34
N SER A 31 -24.31 11.10 -0.12
CA SER A 31 -24.64 12.41 0.47
C SER A 31 -23.38 13.16 0.80
N GLU A 32 -23.18 14.32 0.18
CA GLU A 32 -22.08 15.22 0.50
C GLU A 32 -22.11 15.67 1.97
N ASP A 33 -23.30 15.99 2.50
CA ASP A 33 -23.47 16.40 3.91
C ASP A 33 -23.07 15.27 4.88
N SER A 34 -23.45 14.02 4.56
CA SER A 34 -23.09 12.86 5.38
C SER A 34 -21.59 12.57 5.29
N LEU A 35 -21.01 12.65 4.10
CA LEU A 35 -19.58 12.50 3.89
C LEU A 35 -18.80 13.57 4.66
N ALA A 36 -19.18 14.85 4.48
CA ALA A 36 -18.56 15.99 5.16
C ALA A 36 -18.64 15.85 6.69
N LYS A 37 -19.80 15.45 7.21
CA LYS A 37 -20.00 15.20 8.65
C LYS A 37 -19.05 14.12 9.16
N ASN A 38 -18.96 12.97 8.47
CA ASN A 38 -18.10 11.88 8.91
C ASN A 38 -16.62 12.26 8.85
N ILE A 39 -16.18 12.98 7.80
CA ILE A 39 -14.81 13.50 7.71
C ILE A 39 -14.54 14.47 8.87
N SER A 40 -15.42 15.45 9.10
CA SER A 40 -15.27 16.45 10.16
C SER A 40 -15.14 15.83 11.55
N VAL A 41 -15.90 14.76 11.83
CA VAL A 41 -15.80 14.04 13.11
C VAL A 41 -14.48 13.28 13.20
N LEU A 42 -14.15 12.48 12.21
CA LEU A 42 -12.95 11.65 12.21
C LEU A 42 -11.65 12.47 12.21
N ALA A 43 -11.64 13.62 11.52
CA ALA A 43 -10.50 14.53 11.45
C ALA A 43 -10.50 15.60 12.54
N SER A 44 -11.37 15.53 13.55
CA SER A 44 -11.36 16.51 14.64
C SER A 44 -10.26 16.23 15.66
N ASP A 45 -9.81 17.29 16.35
CA ASP A 45 -8.85 17.21 17.46
C ASP A 45 -9.29 16.27 18.58
N GLU A 46 -10.60 16.11 18.75
CA GLU A 46 -11.16 15.17 19.70
C GLU A 46 -10.69 13.73 19.45
N PHE A 47 -10.46 13.36 18.18
CA PHE A 47 -9.98 12.06 17.79
C PHE A 47 -8.44 11.91 17.84
N GLN A 48 -7.73 12.99 18.23
CA GLN A 48 -6.31 13.00 18.54
C GLN A 48 -5.43 12.35 17.45
N GLY A 49 -5.79 12.57 16.17
CA GLY A 49 -5.08 12.00 15.03
C GLY A 49 -5.10 10.47 14.99
N ARG A 50 -6.09 9.81 15.60
CA ARG A 50 -6.48 8.39 15.45
C ARG A 50 -5.34 7.37 15.55
N LYS A 51 -4.31 7.64 16.35
CA LYS A 51 -3.18 6.73 16.46
C LYS A 51 -3.55 5.45 17.19
N PRO A 52 -3.12 4.25 16.69
CA PRO A 52 -3.28 3.00 17.41
C PRO A 52 -2.73 3.05 18.84
N PHE A 53 -3.36 2.33 19.76
CA PHE A 53 -3.03 2.22 21.20
C PHE A 53 -3.25 3.51 22.00
N THR A 54 -4.04 4.47 21.49
CA THR A 54 -4.36 5.74 22.16
C THR A 54 -5.86 5.88 22.40
N ALA A 55 -6.25 6.95 23.10
CA ALA A 55 -7.66 7.33 23.23
C ALA A 55 -8.30 7.63 21.86
N GLY A 56 -7.52 8.11 20.91
CA GLY A 56 -7.95 8.34 19.52
C GLY A 56 -8.42 7.05 18.84
N GLU A 57 -7.70 5.92 18.99
CA GLU A 57 -8.18 4.62 18.53
C GLU A 57 -9.56 4.29 19.10
N THR A 58 -9.68 4.34 20.44
CA THR A 58 -10.92 3.94 21.11
C THR A 58 -12.13 4.74 20.61
N LYS A 59 -11.97 6.06 20.42
CA LYS A 59 -13.01 6.92 19.86
C LYS A 59 -13.35 6.52 18.43
N THR A 60 -12.33 6.32 17.60
CA THR A 60 -12.48 6.02 16.17
C THR A 60 -13.20 4.70 15.94
N ILE A 61 -12.75 3.60 16.56
CA ILE A 61 -13.35 2.28 16.33
C ILE A 61 -14.78 2.21 16.87
N ASN A 62 -15.09 2.89 17.98
CA ASN A 62 -16.45 2.97 18.50
C ASN A 62 -17.35 3.81 17.59
N TYR A 63 -16.87 4.96 17.10
CA TYR A 63 -17.59 5.76 16.13
C TYR A 63 -17.96 4.95 14.87
N LEU A 64 -17.01 4.25 14.28
CA LEU A 64 -17.25 3.40 13.10
C LEU A 64 -18.26 2.30 13.38
N LYS A 65 -18.13 1.59 14.50
CA LYS A 65 -19.12 0.61 14.96
C LYS A 65 -20.51 1.22 15.06
N GLU A 66 -20.63 2.39 15.68
CA GLU A 66 -21.91 3.08 15.87
C GLU A 66 -22.53 3.48 14.52
N GLN A 67 -21.73 4.02 13.57
CA GLN A 67 -22.21 4.37 12.24
C GLN A 67 -22.70 3.14 11.48
N PHE A 68 -21.95 2.03 11.43
CA PHE A 68 -22.40 0.79 10.80
C PHE A 68 -23.66 0.23 11.44
N SER A 69 -23.71 0.20 12.76
CA SER A 69 -24.89 -0.29 13.51
C SER A 69 -26.12 0.58 13.27
N ALA A 70 -25.99 1.90 13.26
CA ALA A 70 -27.08 2.84 13.00
C ALA A 70 -27.66 2.68 11.58
N MET A 71 -26.84 2.30 10.60
CA MET A 71 -27.28 1.97 9.25
C MET A 71 -27.90 0.57 9.14
N GLY A 72 -27.86 -0.24 10.20
CA GLY A 72 -28.30 -1.65 10.19
C GLY A 72 -27.39 -2.54 9.33
N VAL A 73 -26.10 -2.18 9.18
CA VAL A 73 -25.07 -3.02 8.57
C VAL A 73 -24.60 -4.02 9.62
N GLU A 74 -24.50 -5.28 9.25
CA GLU A 74 -24.20 -6.38 10.19
C GLU A 74 -22.76 -6.36 10.68
N PRO A 75 -22.46 -6.84 11.91
CA PRO A 75 -21.09 -7.08 12.33
C PRO A 75 -20.42 -8.13 11.43
N GLY A 76 -19.14 -7.93 11.12
CA GLY A 76 -18.39 -8.79 10.21
C GLY A 76 -17.63 -9.93 10.89
N ASN A 77 -17.57 -9.98 12.23
CA ASN A 77 -16.85 -11.00 13.00
C ASN A 77 -17.79 -11.63 14.05
N GLY A 78 -18.65 -12.55 13.61
CA GLY A 78 -19.71 -13.09 14.44
C GLY A 78 -20.64 -11.96 14.90
N ASP A 79 -20.75 -11.76 16.21
CA ASP A 79 -21.53 -10.66 16.81
C ASP A 79 -20.70 -9.39 17.07
N SER A 80 -19.43 -9.38 16.66
CA SER A 80 -18.50 -8.27 16.86
C SER A 80 -18.20 -7.52 15.56
N TYR A 81 -18.05 -6.20 15.66
CA TYR A 81 -17.49 -5.36 14.60
C TYR A 81 -15.96 -5.32 14.63
N PHE A 82 -15.31 -5.98 15.58
CA PHE A 82 -13.88 -5.86 15.80
C PHE A 82 -13.14 -7.17 15.49
N GLN A 83 -11.99 -7.04 14.82
CA GLN A 83 -10.96 -8.07 14.78
C GLN A 83 -9.75 -7.54 15.55
N GLU A 84 -9.39 -8.20 16.65
CA GLU A 84 -8.20 -7.87 17.43
C GLU A 84 -6.95 -8.15 16.59
N VAL A 85 -6.05 -7.17 16.52
CA VAL A 85 -4.77 -7.23 15.82
C VAL A 85 -3.65 -7.18 16.85
N PRO A 86 -3.02 -8.30 17.17
CA PRO A 86 -1.90 -8.36 18.12
C PRO A 86 -0.65 -7.75 17.49
N MET A 87 0.03 -6.89 18.24
CA MET A 87 1.16 -6.10 17.77
C MET A 87 2.33 -6.18 18.73
N VAL A 88 3.53 -6.01 18.19
CA VAL A 88 4.76 -5.81 18.98
C VAL A 88 5.50 -4.58 18.49
N ASN A 89 5.82 -3.70 19.41
CA ASN A 89 6.70 -2.56 19.16
C ASN A 89 8.11 -2.93 19.59
N ILE A 90 9.06 -2.94 18.64
CA ILE A 90 10.43 -3.40 18.86
C ILE A 90 11.36 -2.19 18.88
N ALA A 91 11.88 -1.85 20.05
CA ALA A 91 12.97 -0.91 20.20
C ALA A 91 14.31 -1.64 20.09
N THR A 92 15.28 -1.05 19.40
CA THR A 92 16.62 -1.62 19.24
C THR A 92 17.69 -0.62 19.63
N GLU A 93 18.73 -1.13 20.30
CA GLU A 93 19.94 -0.38 20.66
C GLU A 93 21.14 -1.09 19.99
N PRO A 94 21.48 -0.76 18.72
CA PRO A 94 22.62 -1.36 18.04
C PRO A 94 23.93 -0.80 18.55
N ASP A 95 25.02 -1.59 18.47
CA ASP A 95 26.37 -1.13 18.71
C ASP A 95 26.70 0.06 17.80
N SER A 96 27.49 1.01 18.31
CA SER A 96 27.90 2.21 17.54
C SER A 96 28.74 1.89 16.31
N PHE A 97 29.38 0.72 16.29
CA PHE A 97 30.27 0.29 15.22
C PHE A 97 30.01 -1.17 14.83
N MET A 98 30.04 -1.43 13.52
CA MET A 98 30.08 -2.79 12.96
C MET A 98 31.53 -3.11 12.56
N GLN A 99 32.04 -4.26 13.04
CA GLN A 99 33.38 -4.74 12.69
C GLN A 99 33.35 -5.41 11.31
N VAL A 100 34.34 -5.10 10.48
CA VAL A 100 34.53 -5.71 9.15
C VAL A 100 35.90 -6.39 9.13
N GLN A 101 35.91 -7.70 8.90
CA GLN A 101 37.12 -8.44 8.56
C GLN A 101 37.20 -8.58 7.04
N SER A 102 38.34 -8.27 6.47
CA SER A 102 38.56 -8.33 5.01
C SER A 102 39.95 -8.81 4.66
N PRO A 103 40.14 -9.32 3.43
CA PRO A 103 41.47 -9.69 2.92
C PRO A 103 42.51 -8.56 2.93
N LYS A 104 42.04 -7.30 2.86
CA LYS A 104 42.91 -6.11 2.85
C LYS A 104 43.11 -5.45 4.21
N GLY A 105 42.64 -6.09 5.29
CA GLY A 105 42.71 -5.59 6.65
C GLY A 105 41.34 -5.31 7.27
N ASN A 106 41.36 -5.24 8.61
CA ASN A 106 40.11 -5.05 9.37
C ASN A 106 39.85 -3.55 9.56
N PHE A 107 38.57 -3.18 9.59
CA PHE A 107 38.11 -1.81 9.83
C PHE A 107 36.71 -1.82 10.46
N THR A 108 36.20 -0.65 10.77
CA THR A 108 34.86 -0.48 11.35
C THR A 108 34.00 0.40 10.48
N LEU A 109 32.69 0.13 10.47
CA LEU A 109 31.65 1.00 9.94
C LEU A 109 30.98 1.71 11.10
N LYS A 110 30.66 2.99 10.95
CA LYS A 110 30.00 3.81 11.95
C LYS A 110 28.48 3.78 11.75
N GLY A 111 27.72 3.46 12.79
CA GLY A 111 26.26 3.47 12.77
C GLY A 111 25.71 4.85 12.38
N PHE A 112 24.61 4.88 11.68
CA PHE A 112 23.93 6.00 11.03
C PHE A 112 24.68 6.66 9.86
N ASP A 113 26.01 6.72 9.90
CA ASP A 113 26.81 7.32 8.82
C ASP A 113 27.02 6.32 7.68
N ASP A 114 27.51 5.11 8.02
CA ASP A 114 27.86 4.07 7.06
C ASP A 114 26.77 3.00 6.90
N TYR A 115 25.87 2.86 7.89
CA TYR A 115 24.77 1.91 7.85
C TYR A 115 23.66 2.29 8.81
N VAL A 116 22.47 1.74 8.57
CA VAL A 116 21.41 1.61 9.58
C VAL A 116 20.96 0.16 9.64
N ILE A 117 20.76 -0.38 10.83
CA ILE A 117 20.32 -1.76 11.05
C ILE A 117 19.20 -1.84 12.06
N TRP A 118 18.40 -2.90 11.92
CA TRP A 118 17.29 -3.23 12.79
C TRP A 118 17.02 -4.74 12.77
N THR A 119 16.06 -5.20 13.55
CA THR A 119 15.59 -6.58 13.57
C THR A 119 14.08 -6.66 13.66
N GLU A 120 13.51 -7.70 13.08
CA GLU A 120 12.11 -8.08 13.25
C GLU A 120 11.93 -9.18 14.31
N LYS A 121 13.02 -9.66 14.90
CA LYS A 121 13.01 -10.65 15.98
C LYS A 121 12.85 -9.99 17.35
N THR A 122 12.32 -10.75 18.29
CA THR A 122 12.04 -10.30 19.66
C THR A 122 12.99 -10.90 20.70
N ASP A 123 14.02 -11.63 20.28
CA ASP A 123 15.08 -12.10 21.17
C ASP A 123 15.82 -10.90 21.80
N SER A 124 16.10 -10.93 23.09
CA SER A 124 16.66 -9.79 23.85
C SER A 124 18.00 -9.28 23.34
N VAL A 125 18.76 -10.11 22.64
CA VAL A 125 20.03 -9.77 22.00
C VAL A 125 20.11 -10.43 20.63
N ILE A 126 20.36 -9.64 19.62
CA ILE A 126 20.64 -10.10 18.26
C ILE A 126 22.08 -9.81 17.91
N SER A 127 22.78 -10.77 17.28
CA SER A 127 24.19 -10.58 16.94
C SER A 127 24.57 -11.22 15.61
N LEU A 128 25.47 -10.55 14.92
CA LEU A 128 26.32 -11.08 13.86
C LEU A 128 27.71 -11.37 14.46
N LYS A 129 28.26 -12.55 14.16
CA LYS A 129 29.55 -13.00 14.72
C LYS A 129 30.43 -13.58 13.62
N ASN A 130 31.21 -12.74 12.96
CA ASN A 130 32.05 -13.12 11.82
C ASN A 130 31.24 -13.81 10.71
N ASP A 131 30.02 -13.31 10.46
CA ASP A 131 29.14 -13.89 9.45
C ASP A 131 29.58 -13.45 8.05
N GLU A 132 29.66 -14.42 7.14
CA GLU A 132 30.10 -14.22 5.75
C GLU A 132 29.13 -13.36 4.95
N VAL A 133 29.68 -12.60 3.99
CA VAL A 133 28.91 -11.68 3.14
C VAL A 133 28.88 -12.16 1.70
N VAL A 134 27.68 -12.16 1.11
CA VAL A 134 27.44 -12.49 -0.30
C VAL A 134 26.73 -11.32 -0.99
N PHE A 135 27.22 -10.89 -2.13
CA PHE A 135 26.46 -9.99 -3.01
C PHE A 135 25.58 -10.81 -3.95
N ALA A 136 24.27 -10.65 -3.83
CA ALA A 136 23.29 -11.41 -4.60
C ALA A 136 22.42 -10.49 -5.50
N GLY A 137 23.08 -9.53 -6.19
CA GLY A 137 22.42 -8.66 -7.15
C GLY A 137 21.22 -7.91 -6.54
N TYR A 138 20.05 -8.09 -7.11
CA TYR A 138 18.80 -7.54 -6.58
C TYR A 138 18.12 -8.46 -5.56
N GLY A 139 18.58 -9.69 -5.35
CA GLY A 139 17.98 -10.65 -4.43
C GLY A 139 16.57 -11.07 -4.83
N VAL A 140 16.34 -11.26 -6.12
CA VAL A 140 15.02 -11.54 -6.69
C VAL A 140 14.90 -13.01 -7.08
N VAL A 141 13.74 -13.61 -6.74
CA VAL A 141 13.27 -14.90 -7.27
C VAL A 141 11.91 -14.67 -7.93
N ALA A 142 11.89 -14.59 -9.25
CA ALA A 142 10.72 -14.27 -10.07
C ALA A 142 10.59 -15.28 -11.22
N PRO A 143 9.90 -16.41 -10.99
CA PRO A 143 9.78 -17.49 -11.99
C PRO A 143 9.13 -17.03 -13.32
N GLU A 144 8.17 -16.11 -13.26
CA GLU A 144 7.47 -15.54 -14.42
C GLU A 144 8.39 -14.71 -15.33
N TYR A 145 9.48 -14.15 -14.77
CA TYR A 145 10.56 -13.49 -15.51
C TYR A 145 11.75 -14.41 -15.81
N ASN A 146 11.67 -15.69 -15.40
CA ASN A 146 12.80 -16.62 -15.44
C ASN A 146 14.05 -16.04 -14.77
N TRP A 147 13.86 -15.50 -13.56
CA TRP A 147 14.91 -14.81 -12.79
C TRP A 147 15.10 -15.43 -11.42
N ASN A 148 16.37 -15.69 -11.03
CA ASN A 148 16.72 -16.16 -9.69
C ASN A 148 18.16 -15.74 -9.34
N ASP A 149 18.30 -14.69 -8.54
CA ASP A 149 19.60 -14.17 -8.07
C ASP A 149 20.30 -15.10 -7.08
N TYR A 150 19.58 -16.04 -6.49
CA TYR A 150 20.14 -17.03 -5.55
C TYR A 150 20.50 -18.35 -6.22
N ALA A 151 20.38 -18.46 -7.54
CA ALA A 151 20.68 -19.70 -8.24
C ALA A 151 22.16 -20.09 -8.10
N GLY A 152 22.42 -21.29 -7.59
CA GLY A 152 23.77 -21.85 -7.47
C GLY A 152 24.59 -21.35 -6.29
N ILE A 153 24.00 -20.59 -5.35
CA ILE A 153 24.67 -20.15 -4.12
C ILE A 153 23.83 -20.47 -2.89
N ASP A 154 24.48 -20.95 -1.85
CA ASP A 154 23.88 -21.11 -0.52
C ASP A 154 24.17 -19.86 0.33
N VAL A 155 23.11 -19.17 0.72
CA VAL A 155 23.18 -17.98 1.59
C VAL A 155 22.72 -18.24 3.03
N LYS A 156 22.40 -19.52 3.36
CA LYS A 156 21.94 -19.88 4.69
C LYS A 156 22.96 -19.50 5.75
N GLY A 157 22.50 -18.74 6.75
CA GLY A 157 23.33 -18.24 7.85
C GLY A 157 24.30 -17.11 7.47
N LYS A 158 24.28 -16.63 6.22
CA LYS A 158 25.15 -15.56 5.74
C LYS A 158 24.42 -14.21 5.70
N ILE A 159 25.15 -13.15 5.41
CA ILE A 159 24.61 -11.81 5.18
C ILE A 159 24.56 -11.57 3.68
N VAL A 160 23.40 -11.17 3.16
CA VAL A 160 23.26 -10.79 1.76
C VAL A 160 23.30 -9.27 1.61
N LEU A 161 24.10 -8.78 0.64
CA LEU A 161 24.05 -7.41 0.14
C LEU A 161 23.23 -7.39 -1.13
N LEU A 162 22.21 -6.52 -1.19
CA LEU A 162 21.25 -6.46 -2.28
C LEU A 162 21.11 -5.04 -2.81
N LEU A 163 20.89 -4.88 -4.11
CA LEU A 163 20.53 -3.61 -4.72
C LEU A 163 19.07 -3.27 -4.43
N VAL A 164 18.79 -1.98 -4.22
CA VAL A 164 17.41 -1.47 -4.15
C VAL A 164 16.78 -1.46 -5.55
N ASN A 165 15.44 -1.53 -5.63
CA ASN A 165 14.66 -1.67 -6.86
C ASN A 165 14.81 -3.07 -7.50
N ASP A 166 14.44 -3.26 -8.76
CA ASP A 166 14.49 -4.54 -9.47
C ASP A 166 15.39 -4.48 -10.72
N PRO A 167 15.71 -5.62 -11.33
CA PRO A 167 16.67 -5.67 -12.44
C PRO A 167 16.28 -4.88 -13.69
N GLY A 168 15.01 -4.49 -13.84
CA GLY A 168 14.53 -3.71 -14.99
C GLY A 168 14.78 -2.23 -14.88
N TYR A 169 14.95 -1.71 -13.67
CA TYR A 169 15.07 -0.27 -13.43
C TYR A 169 16.26 0.35 -14.16
N GLY A 170 15.98 1.33 -15.02
CA GLY A 170 17.00 2.11 -15.75
C GLY A 170 17.78 1.33 -16.80
N VAL A 171 17.37 0.12 -17.16
CA VAL A 171 18.14 -0.77 -18.07
C VAL A 171 17.32 -1.12 -19.31
N ASP A 172 16.19 -1.77 -19.16
CA ASP A 172 15.39 -2.31 -20.27
C ASP A 172 13.91 -2.32 -19.92
N ASN A 173 13.10 -1.61 -20.68
CA ASN A 173 11.66 -1.53 -20.48
C ASN A 173 10.91 -2.87 -20.66
N SER A 174 11.53 -3.86 -21.27
CA SER A 174 10.97 -5.22 -21.42
C SER A 174 11.26 -6.12 -20.21
N LEU A 175 12.19 -5.73 -19.33
CA LEU A 175 12.60 -6.49 -18.15
C LEU A 175 11.91 -5.91 -16.90
N PHE A 176 11.24 -6.72 -16.11
CA PHE A 176 10.55 -6.32 -14.87
C PHE A 176 9.71 -5.05 -15.00
N ARG A 177 9.07 -4.82 -16.16
CA ARG A 177 8.26 -3.62 -16.46
C ARG A 177 9.06 -2.31 -16.54
N GLY A 178 10.39 -2.39 -16.73
CA GLY A 178 11.27 -1.23 -16.88
C GLY A 178 11.31 -0.36 -15.64
N ASP A 179 11.09 0.95 -15.80
CA ASP A 179 11.11 1.90 -14.68
C ASP A 179 9.89 1.76 -13.75
N THR A 180 8.81 1.09 -14.16
CA THR A 180 7.69 0.79 -13.25
C THR A 180 8.12 -0.24 -12.22
N MET A 181 8.18 0.16 -10.95
CA MET A 181 8.57 -0.76 -9.88
C MET A 181 7.63 -1.96 -9.80
N THR A 182 8.19 -3.16 -9.78
CA THR A 182 7.47 -4.40 -9.44
C THR A 182 7.52 -4.66 -7.93
N TYR A 183 6.78 -5.66 -7.43
CA TYR A 183 6.91 -6.10 -6.03
C TYR A 183 8.36 -6.45 -5.67
N TYR A 184 9.07 -7.04 -6.62
CA TYR A 184 10.48 -7.41 -6.46
C TYR A 184 11.40 -6.22 -6.20
N GLY A 185 11.01 -5.03 -6.63
CA GLY A 185 11.73 -3.78 -6.39
C GLY A 185 11.56 -3.21 -4.97
N ARG A 186 10.52 -3.62 -4.26
CA ARG A 186 10.26 -3.13 -2.90
C ARG A 186 11.32 -3.62 -1.92
N TRP A 187 11.74 -2.72 -1.04
CA TRP A 187 12.72 -3.06 0.01
C TRP A 187 12.20 -4.12 1.00
N THR A 188 10.89 -4.16 1.26
CA THR A 188 10.27 -5.19 2.09
C THR A 188 10.43 -6.57 1.48
N TYR A 189 10.24 -6.71 0.16
CA TYR A 189 10.48 -7.97 -0.55
C TYR A 189 11.91 -8.47 -0.35
N LYS A 190 12.92 -7.57 -0.36
CA LYS A 190 14.33 -7.96 -0.18
C LYS A 190 14.55 -8.66 1.16
N PHE A 191 13.99 -8.14 2.23
CA PHE A 191 14.09 -8.74 3.56
C PHE A 191 13.31 -10.06 3.64
N GLU A 192 12.09 -10.09 3.09
CA GLU A 192 11.26 -11.28 3.04
C GLU A 192 11.95 -12.41 2.25
N GLU A 193 12.50 -12.11 1.06
CA GLU A 193 13.14 -13.13 0.23
C GLU A 193 14.46 -13.60 0.83
N ALA A 194 15.29 -12.71 1.35
CA ALA A 194 16.51 -13.09 2.05
C ALA A 194 16.21 -14.04 3.23
N ALA A 195 15.14 -13.78 3.98
CA ALA A 195 14.69 -14.66 5.05
C ALA A 195 14.23 -16.02 4.52
N ARG A 196 13.44 -16.07 3.42
CA ARG A 196 13.02 -17.33 2.76
C ARG A 196 14.21 -18.16 2.28
N GLN A 197 15.30 -17.50 1.83
CA GLN A 197 16.56 -18.15 1.45
C GLN A 197 17.44 -18.55 2.65
N GLY A 198 17.00 -18.26 3.89
CA GLY A 198 17.69 -18.62 5.12
C GLY A 198 18.87 -17.71 5.47
N ALA A 199 18.97 -16.53 4.86
CA ALA A 199 20.00 -15.56 5.20
C ALA A 199 19.87 -15.11 6.66
N LYS A 200 20.99 -14.94 7.35
CA LYS A 200 21.05 -14.43 8.72
C LYS A 200 20.92 -12.91 8.76
N GLY A 201 21.42 -12.22 7.73
CA GLY A 201 21.31 -10.78 7.60
C GLY A 201 21.01 -10.35 6.16
N CYS A 202 20.35 -9.19 6.02
CA CYS A 202 20.09 -8.57 4.73
C CYS A 202 20.36 -7.07 4.81
N LEU A 203 21.30 -6.58 3.98
CA LEU A 203 21.63 -5.17 3.88
C LEU A 203 21.36 -4.70 2.45
N ILE A 204 20.51 -3.68 2.32
CA ILE A 204 20.16 -3.10 1.01
C ILE A 204 21.12 -1.94 0.70
N ILE A 205 21.70 -1.96 -0.49
CA ILE A 205 22.53 -0.88 -1.02
C ILE A 205 21.62 0.23 -1.52
N HIS A 206 21.66 1.37 -0.85
CA HIS A 206 20.83 2.52 -1.21
C HIS A 206 21.44 3.28 -2.39
N ASN A 207 20.59 3.56 -3.38
CA ASN A 207 20.82 4.52 -4.45
C ASN A 207 19.65 5.50 -4.50
N THR A 208 19.90 6.80 -4.44
CA THR A 208 18.85 7.83 -4.31
C THR A 208 17.86 7.81 -5.47
N LYS A 209 18.31 7.58 -6.70
CA LYS A 209 17.41 7.54 -7.87
C LYS A 209 16.53 6.29 -7.83
N ALA A 210 17.15 5.12 -7.64
CA ALA A 210 16.44 3.85 -7.61
C ALA A 210 15.51 3.70 -6.40
N ALA A 211 15.80 4.33 -5.27
CA ALA A 211 14.95 4.37 -4.09
C ALA A 211 13.85 5.44 -4.17
N SER A 212 14.00 6.45 -5.03
CA SER A 212 13.13 7.64 -5.14
C SER A 212 13.19 8.59 -3.94
N TYR A 213 14.16 8.43 -3.04
CA TYR A 213 14.39 9.30 -1.87
C TYR A 213 15.87 9.27 -1.43
N PRO A 214 16.37 10.32 -0.73
CA PRO A 214 17.73 10.34 -0.21
C PRO A 214 17.91 9.42 1.00
N PHE A 215 19.17 9.03 1.28
CA PHE A 215 19.50 8.14 2.41
C PHE A 215 19.07 8.69 3.78
N SER A 216 18.96 10.01 3.93
CA SER A 216 18.46 10.64 5.16
C SER A 216 17.03 10.22 5.52
N VAL A 217 16.19 9.89 4.54
CA VAL A 217 14.86 9.31 4.79
C VAL A 217 14.99 7.95 5.47
N VAL A 218 15.88 7.10 4.98
CA VAL A 218 16.18 5.81 5.61
C VAL A 218 16.68 6.01 7.04
N GLN A 219 17.66 6.89 7.24
CA GLN A 219 18.21 7.19 8.56
C GLN A 219 17.13 7.65 9.56
N ASN A 220 16.25 8.53 9.13
CA ASN A 220 15.17 9.05 9.99
C ASN A 220 14.12 7.99 10.32
N ASN A 221 13.74 7.19 9.33
CA ASN A 221 12.78 6.11 9.54
C ASN A 221 13.32 4.97 10.42
N TRP A 222 14.64 4.83 10.54
CA TRP A 222 15.26 3.76 11.35
C TRP A 222 15.66 4.22 12.75
N LYS A 223 15.27 5.43 13.14
CA LYS A 223 15.35 5.88 14.53
C LYS A 223 14.14 5.38 15.32
N GLY A 224 14.37 5.03 16.58
CA GLY A 224 13.31 4.62 17.49
C GLY A 224 12.83 3.18 17.28
N SER A 225 11.67 2.90 17.84
CA SER A 225 11.04 1.59 17.76
C SER A 225 10.25 1.40 16.47
N LYS A 226 10.02 0.13 16.09
CA LYS A 226 9.22 -0.26 14.94
C LYS A 226 8.07 -1.15 15.36
N LEU A 227 6.90 -0.85 14.84
CA LEU A 227 5.71 -1.65 15.04
C LEU A 227 5.63 -2.77 14.00
N ARG A 228 5.17 -3.96 14.42
CA ARG A 228 4.86 -5.08 13.55
C ARG A 228 3.81 -6.00 14.20
N LEU A 229 3.33 -6.98 13.45
CA LEU A 229 2.45 -8.01 14.00
C LEU A 229 3.18 -8.86 15.06
N ASP A 230 2.49 -9.19 16.14
CA ASP A 230 2.96 -10.20 17.09
C ASP A 230 2.68 -11.58 16.51
N ASP A 231 3.72 -12.25 16.08
CA ASP A 231 3.67 -13.57 15.45
C ASP A 231 4.08 -14.72 16.37
N ARG A 232 4.14 -14.50 17.69
CA ARG A 232 4.51 -15.56 18.66
C ARG A 232 3.67 -16.83 18.53
N ASN A 233 2.40 -16.70 18.12
CA ASN A 233 1.50 -17.82 17.91
C ASN A 233 1.60 -18.44 16.49
N ASN A 234 2.22 -17.75 15.55
CA ASN A 234 2.44 -18.19 14.17
C ASN A 234 3.78 -17.62 13.66
N PRO A 235 4.92 -18.15 14.17
CA PRO A 235 6.24 -17.58 13.91
C PRO A 235 6.55 -17.50 12.43
N GLN A 236 6.95 -16.32 11.97
CA GLN A 236 7.43 -16.08 10.62
C GLN A 236 8.96 -16.22 10.56
N GLN A 237 9.48 -16.42 9.38
CA GLN A 237 10.92 -16.48 9.16
C GLN A 237 11.48 -15.07 8.91
N TYR A 238 12.44 -14.63 9.74
CA TYR A 238 13.08 -13.33 9.64
C TYR A 238 14.60 -13.45 9.61
N CYS A 239 15.24 -12.54 8.89
CA CYS A 239 16.66 -12.30 9.09
C CYS A 239 16.91 -11.79 10.52
N SER A 240 18.04 -12.18 11.12
CA SER A 240 18.43 -11.65 12.45
C SER A 240 18.73 -10.15 12.38
N VAL A 241 19.37 -9.70 11.31
CA VAL A 241 19.68 -8.29 11.08
C VAL A 241 19.22 -7.88 9.69
N ILE A 242 18.45 -6.81 9.62
CA ILE A 242 18.06 -6.16 8.37
C ILE A 242 18.53 -4.70 8.39
N GLY A 243 18.79 -4.13 7.23
CA GLY A 243 19.27 -2.77 7.20
C GLY A 243 19.64 -2.24 5.83
N TRP A 244 20.24 -1.06 5.85
CA TRP A 244 20.65 -0.35 4.65
C TRP A 244 22.07 0.18 4.79
N ILE A 245 22.78 0.23 3.66
CA ILE A 245 24.07 0.90 3.53
C ILE A 245 24.03 1.87 2.35
N PRO A 246 24.67 3.06 2.45
CA PRO A 246 24.86 3.94 1.31
C PRO A 246 25.73 3.26 0.22
N GLU A 247 25.52 3.62 -1.04
CA GLU A 247 26.33 3.11 -2.16
C GLU A 247 27.83 3.32 -1.94
N LYS A 248 28.23 4.44 -1.29
CA LYS A 248 29.62 4.71 -0.90
C LYS A 248 30.19 3.62 0.01
N THR A 249 29.44 3.25 1.06
CA THR A 249 29.84 2.17 1.99
C THR A 249 29.93 0.84 1.26
N ALA A 250 28.96 0.52 0.40
CA ALA A 250 29.02 -0.69 -0.42
C ALA A 250 30.28 -0.75 -1.27
N LYS A 251 30.63 0.33 -1.99
CA LYS A 251 31.86 0.41 -2.79
C LYS A 251 33.11 0.16 -1.94
N ASN A 252 33.20 0.72 -0.75
CA ASN A 252 34.31 0.47 0.17
C ASN A 252 34.40 -1.00 0.58
N LEU A 253 33.27 -1.67 0.85
CA LEU A 253 33.23 -3.11 1.14
C LEU A 253 33.71 -3.93 -0.05
N PHE A 254 33.30 -3.63 -1.29
CA PHE A 254 33.79 -4.33 -2.50
C PHE A 254 35.30 -4.16 -2.70
N ILE A 255 35.81 -2.94 -2.53
CA ILE A 255 37.25 -2.66 -2.61
C ILE A 255 38.04 -3.45 -1.55
N ALA A 256 37.53 -3.51 -0.31
CA ALA A 256 38.14 -4.28 0.77
C ALA A 256 38.12 -5.79 0.49
N ALA A 257 37.06 -6.27 -0.16
CA ALA A 257 36.91 -7.64 -0.64
C ALA A 257 37.84 -7.99 -1.82
N GLY A 258 38.48 -6.98 -2.47
CA GLY A 258 39.23 -7.18 -3.69
C GLY A 258 38.37 -7.37 -4.94
N VAL A 259 37.10 -6.99 -4.89
CA VAL A 259 36.13 -7.12 -5.98
C VAL A 259 35.93 -5.78 -6.68
N ASP A 260 35.91 -5.79 -8.01
CA ASP A 260 35.65 -4.61 -8.82
C ASP A 260 34.21 -4.08 -8.60
N THR A 261 34.11 -2.80 -8.30
CA THR A 261 32.81 -2.14 -8.04
C THR A 261 31.89 -2.08 -9.27
N THR A 262 32.37 -2.36 -10.47
CA THR A 262 31.55 -2.51 -11.68
C THR A 262 30.55 -3.66 -11.58
N ILE A 263 30.76 -4.61 -10.64
CA ILE A 263 29.84 -5.70 -10.35
C ILE A 263 28.43 -5.20 -9.95
N LEU A 264 28.33 -4.01 -9.35
CA LEU A 264 27.05 -3.39 -9.01
C LEU A 264 26.15 -3.19 -10.25
N LYS A 265 26.76 -2.86 -11.40
CA LYS A 265 26.05 -2.73 -12.67
C LYS A 265 25.73 -4.08 -13.32
N LYS A 266 26.47 -5.12 -12.99
CA LYS A 266 26.24 -6.46 -13.53
C LYS A 266 25.04 -7.16 -12.89
N GLY A 267 24.58 -6.71 -11.72
CA GLY A 267 23.42 -7.28 -11.02
C GLY A 267 22.12 -7.28 -11.86
N SER A 268 22.01 -6.41 -12.88
CA SER A 268 20.87 -6.38 -13.80
C SER A 268 21.01 -7.31 -15.03
N LEU A 269 22.14 -8.00 -15.18
CA LEU A 269 22.36 -8.91 -16.30
C LEU A 269 21.75 -10.29 -16.01
N ARG A 270 21.14 -10.91 -17.02
CA ARG A 270 20.51 -12.25 -16.88
C ARG A 270 21.48 -13.37 -16.53
N ASP A 271 22.74 -13.24 -16.87
CA ASP A 271 23.79 -14.20 -16.55
C ASP A 271 24.55 -13.88 -15.26
N PHE A 272 24.12 -12.85 -14.53
CA PHE A 272 24.71 -12.52 -13.23
C PHE A 272 24.64 -13.71 -12.28
N LYS A 273 25.70 -13.90 -11.53
CA LYS A 273 25.80 -14.90 -10.46
C LYS A 273 26.19 -14.20 -9.16
N ALA A 274 25.54 -14.60 -8.07
CA ALA A 274 25.87 -14.11 -6.74
C ALA A 274 27.36 -14.41 -6.41
N VAL A 275 28.00 -13.48 -5.71
CA VAL A 275 29.44 -13.50 -5.44
C VAL A 275 29.72 -13.44 -3.93
N PRO A 276 30.41 -14.45 -3.36
CA PRO A 276 30.97 -14.35 -2.02
C PRO A 276 32.04 -13.24 -1.97
N LEU A 277 31.93 -12.33 -0.98
CA LEU A 277 32.84 -11.18 -0.90
C LEU A 277 34.09 -11.44 -0.05
N ASN A 278 34.23 -12.62 0.56
CA ASN A 278 35.31 -12.91 1.51
C ASN A 278 35.43 -11.87 2.65
N LEU A 279 34.30 -11.26 3.00
CA LEU A 279 34.15 -10.36 4.14
C LEU A 279 33.42 -11.08 5.26
N LYS A 280 33.69 -10.68 6.49
CA LYS A 280 32.93 -11.09 7.66
C LYS A 280 32.51 -9.87 8.47
N LEU A 281 31.23 -9.84 8.86
CA LEU A 281 30.69 -8.75 9.68
C LEU A 281 30.37 -9.23 11.08
N SER A 282 30.59 -8.35 12.06
CA SER A 282 30.21 -8.57 13.44
C SER A 282 29.61 -7.29 14.01
N THR A 283 28.45 -7.43 14.66
CA THR A 283 27.75 -6.37 15.41
C THR A 283 26.74 -7.01 16.34
N GLN A 284 26.28 -6.26 17.31
CA GLN A 284 25.24 -6.69 18.24
C GLN A 284 24.22 -5.58 18.42
N MET A 285 22.99 -5.94 18.74
CA MET A 285 21.96 -5.01 19.20
C MET A 285 21.17 -5.61 20.34
N LYS A 286 20.85 -4.78 21.34
CA LYS A 286 19.87 -5.08 22.35
C LYS A 286 18.48 -4.82 21.79
N VAL A 287 17.52 -5.67 22.16
CA VAL A 287 16.14 -5.62 21.66
C VAL A 287 15.17 -5.57 22.83
N ILE A 288 14.23 -4.63 22.77
CA ILE A 288 13.23 -4.40 23.81
C ILE A 288 11.85 -4.46 23.14
N PRO A 289 11.18 -5.63 23.16
CA PRO A 289 9.83 -5.77 22.62
C PRO A 289 8.79 -5.31 23.63
N THR A 290 7.76 -4.59 23.15
CA THR A 290 6.58 -4.22 23.93
C THR A 290 5.34 -4.65 23.17
N TYR A 291 4.49 -5.49 23.80
CA TYR A 291 3.32 -6.08 23.16
C TYR A 291 2.07 -5.25 23.46
N SER A 292 1.22 -5.11 22.47
CA SER A 292 -0.03 -4.37 22.52
C SER A 292 -1.04 -4.96 21.54
N LYS A 293 -2.27 -4.43 21.55
CA LYS A 293 -3.35 -4.85 20.65
C LYS A 293 -4.05 -3.63 20.11
N THR A 294 -4.44 -3.68 18.84
CA THR A 294 -5.32 -2.72 18.19
C THR A 294 -6.41 -3.48 17.45
N HIS A 295 -7.28 -2.81 16.66
CA HIS A 295 -8.44 -3.45 16.06
C HIS A 295 -8.68 -2.99 14.62
N ASN A 296 -8.92 -3.93 13.74
CA ASN A 296 -9.67 -3.68 12.52
C ASN A 296 -11.16 -3.57 12.85
N VAL A 297 -11.89 -2.70 12.16
CA VAL A 297 -13.35 -2.62 12.24
C VAL A 297 -13.93 -3.28 10.99
N ILE A 298 -14.85 -4.24 11.19
CA ILE A 298 -15.39 -5.07 10.12
C ILE A 298 -16.91 -5.09 10.20
N ALA A 299 -17.55 -4.72 9.09
CA ALA A 299 -18.98 -4.81 8.90
C ALA A 299 -19.29 -5.51 7.57
N LYS A 300 -20.52 -6.04 7.42
CA LYS A 300 -20.93 -6.71 6.19
C LYS A 300 -22.39 -6.45 5.85
N ILE A 301 -22.70 -6.61 4.58
CA ILE A 301 -24.07 -6.77 4.07
C ILE A 301 -24.11 -8.12 3.37
N THR A 302 -24.90 -9.05 3.92
CA THR A 302 -24.99 -10.42 3.39
C THR A 302 -25.65 -10.41 2.01
N GLY A 303 -25.04 -11.11 1.06
CA GLY A 303 -25.50 -11.20 -0.31
C GLY A 303 -26.78 -12.04 -0.46
N ALA A 304 -27.70 -11.57 -1.30
CA ALA A 304 -28.98 -12.24 -1.50
C ALA A 304 -28.87 -13.55 -2.31
N LYS A 305 -27.93 -13.65 -3.25
CA LYS A 305 -27.79 -14.80 -4.17
C LYS A 305 -26.56 -15.65 -3.87
N TYR A 306 -25.44 -15.02 -3.53
CA TYR A 306 -24.15 -15.66 -3.26
C TYR A 306 -23.59 -15.20 -1.90
N PRO A 307 -24.21 -15.60 -0.76
CA PRO A 307 -23.82 -15.13 0.58
C PRO A 307 -22.40 -15.52 0.99
N ASP A 308 -21.83 -16.58 0.39
CA ASP A 308 -20.49 -17.10 0.68
C ASP A 308 -19.42 -16.63 -0.32
N GLU A 309 -19.72 -15.63 -1.13
CA GLU A 309 -18.78 -14.97 -2.04
C GLU A 309 -18.65 -13.50 -1.64
N TYR A 310 -17.39 -13.02 -1.55
CA TYR A 310 -17.09 -11.77 -0.86
C TYR A 310 -16.43 -10.73 -1.76
N ILE A 311 -16.82 -9.47 -1.59
CA ILE A 311 -16.12 -8.30 -2.13
C ILE A 311 -15.77 -7.44 -0.91
N ILE A 312 -14.49 -7.11 -0.75
CA ILE A 312 -14.00 -6.37 0.42
C ILE A 312 -13.63 -4.95 0.02
N TYR A 313 -14.29 -3.98 0.61
CA TYR A 313 -13.89 -2.57 0.55
C TYR A 313 -13.01 -2.25 1.75
N THR A 314 -11.87 -1.60 1.50
CA THR A 314 -10.91 -1.21 2.54
C THR A 314 -10.65 0.28 2.58
N ALA A 315 -10.44 0.80 3.80
CA ALA A 315 -9.85 2.09 4.08
C ALA A 315 -9.18 2.02 5.46
N HIS A 316 -8.03 2.65 5.67
CA HIS A 316 -7.45 2.67 7.01
C HIS A 316 -8.05 3.79 7.85
N TRP A 317 -8.27 3.50 9.13
CA TRP A 317 -8.84 4.45 10.06
C TRP A 317 -7.78 5.22 10.87
N ASP A 318 -6.58 4.67 10.97
CA ASP A 318 -5.50 5.24 11.78
C ASP A 318 -4.79 6.41 11.08
N HIS A 319 -4.10 7.22 11.90
CA HIS A 319 -3.15 8.20 11.41
C HIS A 319 -2.04 8.41 12.46
N LEU A 320 -1.28 9.51 12.37
CA LEU A 320 -0.02 9.67 13.10
C LEU A 320 -0.18 10.08 14.57
N GLY A 321 -1.37 10.55 14.98
CA GLY A 321 -1.65 10.91 16.35
C GLY A 321 -1.14 12.30 16.74
N ILE A 322 -0.68 12.44 17.99
CA ILE A 322 -0.09 13.67 18.50
C ILE A 322 1.43 13.56 18.34
N GLY A 323 2.02 14.53 17.67
CA GLY A 323 3.43 14.59 17.36
C GLY A 323 4.13 15.86 17.81
N LYS A 324 5.15 16.27 17.06
CA LYS A 324 5.79 17.57 17.28
C LYS A 324 4.92 18.68 16.73
N PRO A 325 4.78 19.81 17.45
CA PRO A 325 4.06 20.94 16.94
C PRO A 325 4.74 21.51 15.68
N ASP A 326 3.90 22.01 14.77
CA ASP A 326 4.33 22.78 13.61
C ASP A 326 4.69 24.24 13.97
N GLU A 327 4.82 25.12 12.96
CA GLU A 327 5.18 26.51 13.14
C GLU A 327 4.06 27.32 13.81
N GLU A 328 2.81 26.90 13.67
CA GLU A 328 1.61 27.49 14.30
C GLU A 328 1.37 26.93 15.71
N GLY A 329 2.10 25.92 16.13
CA GLY A 329 2.01 25.28 17.44
C GLY A 329 1.02 24.11 17.47
N ASP A 330 0.46 23.72 16.34
CA ASP A 330 -0.39 22.55 16.22
C ASP A 330 0.44 21.25 16.21
N SER A 331 0.01 20.28 17.02
CA SER A 331 0.69 18.99 17.21
C SER A 331 -0.18 17.78 16.87
N ILE A 332 -1.45 18.00 16.49
CA ILE A 332 -2.40 16.94 16.18
C ILE A 332 -2.37 16.69 14.68
N TYR A 333 -1.99 15.50 14.29
CA TYR A 333 -2.00 15.06 12.89
C TYR A 333 -3.39 14.53 12.56
N ASN A 334 -4.30 15.44 12.19
CA ASN A 334 -5.71 15.11 11.99
C ASN A 334 -5.96 14.19 10.79
N GLY A 335 -5.10 14.21 9.75
CA GLY A 335 -5.18 13.31 8.61
C GLY A 335 -6.57 13.34 7.97
N ALA A 336 -7.00 14.52 7.54
CA ALA A 336 -8.35 14.69 7.00
C ALA A 336 -8.48 14.02 5.62
N VAL A 337 -7.51 14.25 4.73
CA VAL A 337 -7.43 13.52 3.46
C VAL A 337 -6.93 12.10 3.73
N ASP A 338 -5.88 11.96 4.53
CA ASP A 338 -5.18 10.72 4.86
C ASP A 338 -5.51 10.26 6.30
N ASN A 339 -6.45 9.39 6.57
CA ASN A 339 -7.44 8.82 5.66
C ASN A 339 -8.83 8.89 6.29
N ALA A 340 -9.13 10.01 7.01
CA ALA A 340 -10.49 10.25 7.51
C ALA A 340 -11.50 10.28 6.35
N SER A 341 -11.08 10.85 5.19
CA SER A 341 -11.91 10.93 4.01
C SER A 341 -12.24 9.55 3.41
N GLY A 342 -11.25 8.67 3.25
CA GLY A 342 -11.47 7.31 2.74
C GLY A 342 -12.31 6.47 3.70
N THR A 343 -12.07 6.60 5.01
CA THR A 343 -12.88 5.93 6.05
C THR A 343 -14.33 6.43 6.04
N ALA A 344 -14.56 7.73 5.87
CA ALA A 344 -15.90 8.29 5.68
C ALA A 344 -16.55 7.80 4.36
N GLY A 345 -15.76 7.69 3.29
CA GLY A 345 -16.18 7.11 2.01
C GLY A 345 -16.59 5.65 2.13
N LEU A 346 -15.91 4.87 2.99
CA LEU A 346 -16.31 3.49 3.28
C LEU A 346 -17.69 3.42 3.94
N LEU A 347 -18.01 4.34 4.87
CA LEU A 347 -19.36 4.45 5.47
C LEU A 347 -20.42 4.82 4.43
N GLU A 348 -20.13 5.76 3.53
CA GLU A 348 -21.04 6.15 2.45
C GLU A 348 -21.27 5.01 1.46
N THR A 349 -20.22 4.25 1.13
CA THR A 349 -20.33 3.06 0.28
C THR A 349 -21.21 1.99 0.95
N ALA A 350 -21.07 1.80 2.26
CA ALA A 350 -21.94 0.89 3.02
C ALA A 350 -23.40 1.33 2.98
N ARG A 351 -23.67 2.63 3.11
CA ARG A 351 -25.02 3.19 3.01
C ARG A 351 -25.65 2.94 1.64
N ALA A 352 -24.86 3.11 0.57
CA ALA A 352 -25.33 2.87 -0.81
C ALA A 352 -25.66 1.39 -1.04
N PHE A 353 -24.80 0.45 -0.61
CA PHE A 353 -25.08 -0.99 -0.71
C PHE A 353 -26.25 -1.42 0.16
N LYS A 354 -26.42 -0.84 1.36
CA LYS A 354 -27.54 -1.16 2.24
C LYS A 354 -28.88 -0.78 1.61
N LYS A 355 -28.93 0.33 0.88
CA LYS A 355 -30.13 0.81 0.19
C LYS A 355 -30.56 -0.13 -0.94
N ASN A 356 -29.61 -0.64 -1.74
CA ASN A 356 -29.90 -1.39 -2.96
C ASN A 356 -29.82 -2.91 -2.80
N GLY A 357 -29.15 -3.42 -1.76
CA GLY A 357 -28.90 -4.84 -1.53
C GLY A 357 -27.99 -5.48 -2.60
N PRO A 358 -26.89 -6.14 -2.22
CA PRO A 358 -26.02 -6.83 -3.16
C PRO A 358 -26.41 -8.30 -3.36
N ASN A 359 -26.05 -8.90 -4.51
CA ASN A 359 -26.18 -10.34 -4.71
C ASN A 359 -25.07 -11.15 -4.02
N ARG A 360 -23.86 -10.59 -3.90
CA ARG A 360 -22.73 -11.15 -3.13
C ARG A 360 -22.54 -10.37 -1.84
N THR A 361 -21.96 -11.01 -0.84
CA THR A 361 -21.65 -10.33 0.43
C THR A 361 -20.61 -9.25 0.24
N ILE A 362 -20.94 -8.03 0.67
CA ILE A 362 -20.01 -6.90 0.71
C ILE A 362 -19.49 -6.78 2.13
N VAL A 363 -18.17 -6.74 2.25
CA VAL A 363 -17.46 -6.56 3.52
C VAL A 363 -16.83 -5.18 3.52
N PHE A 364 -17.05 -4.43 4.59
CA PHE A 364 -16.42 -3.13 4.85
C PHE A 364 -15.39 -3.33 5.95
N LEU A 365 -14.12 -3.14 5.58
CA LEU A 365 -12.98 -3.41 6.44
C LEU A 365 -12.19 -2.11 6.63
N SER A 366 -12.37 -1.45 7.78
CA SER A 366 -11.57 -0.31 8.16
C SER A 366 -10.37 -0.81 8.98
N VAL A 367 -9.18 -0.74 8.39
CA VAL A 367 -7.96 -1.36 8.95
C VAL A 367 -7.18 -0.40 9.84
N THR A 368 -6.41 -0.99 10.76
CA THR A 368 -5.52 -0.29 11.70
C THR A 368 -4.07 -0.32 11.23
N ALA A 369 -3.26 0.58 11.77
CA ALA A 369 -1.80 0.59 11.66
C ALA A 369 -1.28 0.50 10.21
N GLU A 370 -1.98 1.16 9.27
CA GLU A 370 -1.53 1.36 7.90
C GLU A 370 -0.23 2.16 7.88
N GLU A 371 -0.23 3.30 8.58
CA GLU A 371 0.85 4.29 8.69
C GLU A 371 2.16 3.71 9.26
N GLN A 372 2.05 2.62 9.96
CA GLN A 372 3.20 1.95 10.56
C GLN A 372 3.65 0.72 9.77
N GLY A 373 3.03 0.43 8.61
CA GLY A 373 3.46 -0.64 7.72
C GLY A 373 2.36 -1.60 7.23
N LEU A 374 1.13 -1.13 7.02
CA LEU A 374 0.00 -1.89 6.49
C LEU A 374 -0.40 -3.08 7.38
N TRP A 375 -0.25 -2.96 8.71
CA TRP A 375 -0.33 -4.13 9.60
C TRP A 375 -1.74 -4.67 9.79
N GLY A 376 -2.77 -3.81 9.78
CA GLY A 376 -4.15 -4.25 9.90
C GLY A 376 -4.59 -5.11 8.73
N SER A 377 -4.32 -4.68 7.51
CA SER A 377 -4.59 -5.46 6.29
C SER A 377 -3.71 -6.70 6.18
N ALA A 378 -2.43 -6.61 6.61
CA ALA A 378 -1.53 -7.77 6.67
C ALA A 378 -2.04 -8.84 7.64
N TYR A 379 -2.53 -8.43 8.81
CA TYR A 379 -3.12 -9.36 9.77
C TYR A 379 -4.39 -10.01 9.22
N TYR A 380 -5.28 -9.22 8.60
CA TYR A 380 -6.48 -9.77 7.98
C TYR A 380 -6.14 -10.77 6.87
N ALA A 381 -5.16 -10.47 6.00
CA ALA A 381 -4.73 -11.37 4.95
C ALA A 381 -4.15 -12.70 5.47
N GLN A 382 -3.51 -12.69 6.64
CA GLN A 382 -2.96 -13.89 7.30
C GLN A 382 -4.02 -14.62 8.16
N ASN A 383 -5.00 -13.90 8.70
CA ASN A 383 -6.04 -14.41 9.60
C ASN A 383 -7.43 -13.96 9.11
N PRO A 384 -7.84 -14.35 7.89
CA PRO A 384 -9.06 -13.85 7.28
C PRO A 384 -10.30 -14.39 7.98
N ILE A 385 -11.26 -13.49 8.27
CA ILE A 385 -12.58 -13.88 8.77
C ILE A 385 -13.41 -14.50 7.65
N PHE A 386 -13.31 -13.95 6.44
CA PHE A 386 -13.94 -14.49 5.24
C PHE A 386 -12.89 -15.17 4.35
N PRO A 387 -13.16 -16.42 3.85
CA PRO A 387 -12.19 -17.19 3.09
C PRO A 387 -11.66 -16.43 1.86
N LEU A 388 -10.35 -16.33 1.72
CA LEU A 388 -9.71 -15.58 0.62
C LEU A 388 -9.96 -16.23 -0.76
N ASN A 389 -10.10 -17.55 -0.81
CA ASN A 389 -10.47 -18.26 -2.04
C ASN A 389 -11.94 -18.06 -2.46
N LYS A 390 -12.77 -17.47 -1.59
CA LYS A 390 -14.14 -17.00 -1.85
C LYS A 390 -14.22 -15.48 -2.00
N THR A 391 -13.13 -14.76 -1.82
CA THR A 391 -13.04 -13.31 -1.99
C THR A 391 -12.69 -13.00 -3.45
N LEU A 392 -13.60 -12.30 -4.13
CA LEU A 392 -13.50 -11.99 -5.56
C LEU A 392 -12.60 -10.79 -5.83
N ALA A 393 -12.72 -9.78 -4.98
CA ALA A 393 -12.03 -8.51 -5.14
C ALA A 393 -11.79 -7.81 -3.80
N ASN A 394 -10.70 -7.05 -3.73
CA ASN A 394 -10.51 -5.98 -2.77
C ASN A 394 -10.54 -4.64 -3.51
N ILE A 395 -11.27 -3.66 -2.98
CA ILE A 395 -11.37 -2.30 -3.49
C ILE A 395 -10.95 -1.36 -2.37
N ASN A 396 -9.85 -0.67 -2.57
CA ASN A 396 -9.22 0.17 -1.55
C ASN A 396 -9.42 1.66 -1.82
N THR A 397 -9.72 2.41 -0.77
CA THR A 397 -9.84 3.86 -0.78
C THR A 397 -8.87 4.45 0.24
N ASP A 398 -7.92 5.25 -0.25
CA ASP A 398 -6.87 5.87 0.54
C ASP A 398 -6.70 7.32 0.06
N GLY A 399 -7.45 8.21 0.73
CA GLY A 399 -7.66 9.59 0.34
C GLY A 399 -8.76 9.81 -0.70
N LEU A 400 -9.68 10.74 -0.44
CA LEU A 400 -10.71 11.17 -1.38
C LEU A 400 -10.39 12.51 -2.02
N ASN A 401 -11.02 12.75 -3.18
CA ASN A 401 -10.93 13.99 -3.93
C ASN A 401 -11.62 15.16 -3.20
N LYS A 402 -10.86 16.16 -2.83
CA LYS A 402 -11.35 17.39 -2.19
C LYS A 402 -11.37 18.61 -3.11
N THR A 403 -11.11 18.43 -4.41
CA THR A 403 -10.84 19.53 -5.35
C THR A 403 -11.93 19.74 -6.40
N GLY A 404 -12.97 18.91 -6.39
CA GLY A 404 -14.09 18.97 -7.33
C GLY A 404 -14.06 17.88 -8.38
N LYS A 405 -15.03 17.89 -9.29
CA LYS A 405 -15.20 16.87 -10.33
C LYS A 405 -14.04 16.80 -11.32
N THR A 406 -13.73 15.60 -11.78
CA THR A 406 -12.67 15.34 -12.76
C THR A 406 -13.17 14.53 -13.94
N ASN A 407 -12.54 14.74 -15.11
CA ASN A 407 -12.76 13.92 -16.30
C ASN A 407 -12.10 12.54 -16.21
N ASP A 408 -11.13 12.40 -15.30
CA ASP A 408 -10.37 11.17 -15.11
C ASP A 408 -10.54 10.58 -13.70
N ILE A 409 -10.17 9.33 -13.54
CA ILE A 409 -9.87 8.69 -12.25
C ILE A 409 -8.51 7.99 -12.36
N ILE A 410 -7.65 8.16 -11.36
CA ILE A 410 -6.33 7.55 -11.37
C ILE A 410 -6.41 6.11 -10.86
N VAL A 411 -5.88 5.16 -11.64
CA VAL A 411 -5.60 3.80 -11.20
C VAL A 411 -4.15 3.71 -10.80
N VAL A 412 -3.89 3.25 -9.57
CA VAL A 412 -2.55 2.96 -9.07
C VAL A 412 -2.21 1.51 -9.41
N GLY A 413 -1.06 1.26 -10.03
CA GLY A 413 -0.62 -0.08 -10.41
C GLY A 413 -1.20 -0.61 -11.72
N ARG A 414 -0.92 0.09 -12.83
CA ARG A 414 -1.39 -0.28 -14.17
C ARG A 414 -1.05 -1.71 -14.57
N GLY A 415 -2.03 -2.41 -15.17
CA GLY A 415 -1.81 -3.72 -15.82
C GLY A 415 -1.83 -4.89 -14.83
N GLN A 416 -2.40 -4.74 -13.63
CA GLN A 416 -2.41 -5.77 -12.62
C GLN A 416 -3.60 -6.74 -12.75
N SER A 417 -4.83 -6.25 -12.75
CA SER A 417 -6.03 -7.09 -12.75
C SER A 417 -7.12 -6.61 -13.71
N GLU A 418 -8.10 -7.47 -14.00
CA GLU A 418 -9.29 -7.12 -14.78
C GLU A 418 -10.18 -6.07 -14.06
N LEU A 419 -9.94 -5.77 -12.79
CA LEU A 419 -10.69 -4.73 -12.06
C LEU A 419 -10.47 -3.33 -12.66
N GLU A 420 -9.29 -3.07 -13.23
CA GLU A 420 -9.04 -1.80 -13.96
C GLU A 420 -9.82 -1.73 -15.27
N ASP A 421 -10.04 -2.87 -15.95
CA ASP A 421 -10.88 -2.89 -17.16
C ASP A 421 -12.36 -2.64 -16.79
N TYR A 422 -12.82 -3.22 -15.67
CA TYR A 422 -14.15 -2.95 -15.11
C TYR A 422 -14.32 -1.47 -14.79
N LEU A 423 -13.33 -0.88 -14.12
CA LEU A 423 -13.35 0.55 -13.80
C LEU A 423 -13.37 1.41 -15.08
N GLU A 424 -12.57 1.07 -16.10
CA GLU A 424 -12.53 1.79 -17.38
C GLU A 424 -13.88 1.74 -18.09
N GLU A 425 -14.50 0.55 -18.15
CA GLU A 425 -15.80 0.37 -18.81
C GLU A 425 -16.91 1.13 -18.06
N GLU A 426 -16.89 1.10 -16.72
CA GLU A 426 -17.86 1.86 -15.93
C GLU A 426 -17.61 3.38 -16.04
N ALA A 427 -16.35 3.84 -16.01
CA ALA A 427 -16.00 5.26 -16.16
C ALA A 427 -16.52 5.85 -17.47
N LYS A 428 -16.41 5.11 -18.59
CA LYS A 428 -16.93 5.53 -19.90
C LYS A 428 -18.45 5.79 -19.91
N LYS A 429 -19.21 5.11 -19.05
CA LYS A 429 -20.66 5.32 -18.94
C LYS A 429 -21.01 6.67 -18.28
N PHE A 430 -20.04 7.29 -17.63
CA PHE A 430 -20.13 8.60 -16.95
C PHE A 430 -19.26 9.67 -17.62
N ASP A 431 -18.91 9.46 -18.90
CA ASP A 431 -18.04 10.35 -19.68
C ASP A 431 -16.69 10.62 -19.02
N ARG A 432 -16.17 9.62 -18.27
CA ARG A 432 -14.85 9.66 -17.64
C ARG A 432 -13.89 8.65 -18.25
N TYR A 433 -12.61 8.87 -18.05
CA TYR A 433 -11.56 7.94 -18.46
C TYR A 433 -10.63 7.59 -17.29
N ILE A 434 -9.92 6.46 -17.40
CA ILE A 434 -8.88 6.11 -16.43
C ILE A 434 -7.55 6.74 -16.83
N SER A 435 -6.83 7.26 -15.86
CA SER A 435 -5.42 7.65 -15.97
C SER A 435 -4.59 6.85 -14.99
N PHE A 436 -3.27 7.00 -15.03
CA PHE A 436 -2.37 6.23 -14.19
C PHE A 436 -1.47 7.15 -13.39
N GLU A 437 -0.92 6.62 -12.28
CA GLU A 437 -0.01 7.39 -11.46
C GLU A 437 1.18 7.93 -12.29
N PRO A 438 1.57 9.20 -12.07
CA PRO A 438 2.61 9.85 -12.87
C PRO A 438 4.03 9.33 -12.58
N ASN A 439 4.27 8.70 -11.42
CA ASN A 439 5.57 8.27 -10.94
C ASN A 439 5.54 6.76 -10.56
N PRO A 440 5.35 5.85 -11.55
CA PRO A 440 5.20 4.41 -11.27
C PRO A 440 6.49 3.78 -10.70
N GLU A 441 7.65 4.43 -10.88
CA GLU A 441 8.93 4.03 -10.29
C GLU A 441 8.95 4.18 -8.75
N ALA A 442 8.08 4.98 -8.18
CA ALA A 442 7.93 5.13 -6.73
C ALA A 442 7.27 3.92 -6.07
N GLY A 443 6.63 3.04 -6.85
CA GLY A 443 5.98 1.83 -6.35
C GLY A 443 4.80 2.10 -5.43
N SER A 444 3.98 3.11 -5.74
CA SER A 444 2.81 3.51 -4.94
C SER A 444 1.80 2.37 -4.76
N TYR A 445 1.69 1.46 -5.75
CA TYR A 445 0.85 0.27 -5.65
C TYR A 445 1.15 -0.60 -4.42
N TYR A 446 2.40 -0.60 -3.93
CA TYR A 446 2.84 -1.44 -2.79
C TYR A 446 2.84 -0.69 -1.46
N ARG A 447 2.14 0.47 -1.38
CA ARG A 447 2.18 1.37 -0.20
C ARG A 447 0.82 1.60 0.44
N SER A 448 -0.23 0.88 0.04
CA SER A 448 -1.54 0.96 0.66
C SER A 448 -2.14 -0.45 0.84
N ASP A 449 -3.21 -0.57 1.58
CA ASP A 449 -3.75 -1.82 2.14
C ASP A 449 -4.17 -2.88 1.14
N HIS A 450 -4.59 -2.50 -0.08
CA HIS A 450 -4.92 -3.43 -1.16
C HIS A 450 -3.77 -4.38 -1.50
N PHE A 451 -2.54 -3.94 -1.26
CA PHE A 451 -1.35 -4.73 -1.54
C PHE A 451 -1.29 -6.03 -0.73
N ASN A 452 -1.71 -6.03 0.54
CA ASN A 452 -1.72 -7.25 1.34
C ASN A 452 -2.75 -8.28 0.83
N PHE A 453 -3.84 -7.82 0.21
CA PHE A 453 -4.77 -8.70 -0.51
C PHE A 453 -4.15 -9.24 -1.79
N ALA A 454 -3.44 -8.42 -2.54
CA ALA A 454 -2.70 -8.84 -3.72
C ALA A 454 -1.65 -9.91 -3.37
N LYS A 455 -0.88 -9.74 -2.30
CA LYS A 455 0.13 -10.71 -1.81
C LYS A 455 -0.45 -12.10 -1.55
N VAL A 456 -1.72 -12.21 -1.19
CA VAL A 456 -2.41 -13.49 -0.97
C VAL A 456 -3.28 -13.92 -2.16
N GLY A 457 -3.15 -13.22 -3.29
CA GLY A 457 -3.74 -13.58 -4.57
C GLY A 457 -5.15 -13.02 -4.82
N VAL A 458 -5.74 -12.24 -3.93
CA VAL A 458 -7.04 -11.61 -4.16
C VAL A 458 -6.86 -10.44 -5.15
N PRO A 459 -7.57 -10.41 -6.31
CA PRO A 459 -7.53 -9.26 -7.20
C PRO A 459 -7.87 -7.96 -6.46
N ALA A 460 -7.03 -6.96 -6.62
CA ALA A 460 -7.15 -5.72 -5.88
C ALA A 460 -7.17 -4.50 -6.80
N LEU A 461 -8.00 -3.51 -6.45
CA LEU A 461 -8.12 -2.22 -7.12
C LEU A 461 -7.82 -1.11 -6.12
N TYR A 462 -6.89 -0.24 -6.48
CA TYR A 462 -6.68 1.04 -5.83
C TYR A 462 -6.88 2.13 -6.88
N ALA A 463 -7.97 2.88 -6.73
CA ALA A 463 -8.32 3.98 -7.61
C ALA A 463 -8.52 5.25 -6.77
N GLY A 464 -7.91 6.32 -7.19
CA GLY A 464 -7.91 7.58 -6.47
C GLY A 464 -8.34 8.76 -7.33
N SER A 465 -8.31 9.92 -6.70
CA SER A 465 -8.70 11.22 -7.26
C SER A 465 -8.02 11.48 -8.60
N GLY A 466 -8.82 11.86 -9.61
CA GLY A 466 -8.32 12.35 -10.88
C GLY A 466 -7.59 13.70 -10.75
N ILE A 467 -6.90 14.09 -11.81
CA ILE A 467 -6.15 15.36 -11.89
C ILE A 467 -6.57 16.22 -13.08
N ASP A 468 -7.47 15.75 -13.91
CA ASP A 468 -8.06 16.51 -15.02
C ASP A 468 -9.37 17.17 -14.55
N LEU A 469 -9.24 18.27 -13.77
CA LEU A 469 -10.38 18.96 -13.18
C LEU A 469 -11.26 19.61 -14.25
N ILE A 470 -12.57 19.37 -14.14
CA ILE A 470 -13.57 19.96 -15.04
C ILE A 470 -13.55 21.49 -14.92
N GLY A 471 -13.46 22.17 -16.06
CA GLY A 471 -13.45 23.64 -16.12
C GLY A 471 -12.14 24.29 -15.71
N LYS A 472 -11.06 23.54 -15.54
CA LYS A 472 -9.71 24.07 -15.24
C LYS A 472 -8.74 23.78 -16.38
N GLU A 473 -7.66 24.54 -16.44
CA GLU A 473 -6.59 24.30 -17.40
C GLU A 473 -5.83 22.97 -17.12
N LYS A 474 -5.28 22.38 -18.16
CA LYS A 474 -4.49 21.15 -18.05
C LYS A 474 -3.32 21.34 -17.07
N GLY A 475 -3.18 20.40 -16.15
CA GLY A 475 -2.12 20.39 -15.13
C GLY A 475 -2.50 21.10 -13.83
N TYR A 476 -3.63 21.79 -13.77
CA TYR A 476 -4.07 22.46 -12.52
C TYR A 476 -4.27 21.46 -11.39
N GLY A 477 -4.95 20.33 -11.63
CA GLY A 477 -5.15 19.31 -10.60
C GLY A 477 -3.85 18.65 -10.17
N LYS A 478 -2.91 18.43 -11.12
CA LYS A 478 -1.57 17.95 -10.74
C LYS A 478 -0.87 18.92 -9.79
N LYS A 479 -0.97 20.22 -10.04
CA LYS A 479 -0.40 21.25 -9.14
C LYS A 479 -0.99 21.15 -7.73
N LEU A 480 -2.31 20.98 -7.61
CA LEU A 480 -2.97 20.80 -6.31
C LEU A 480 -2.53 19.51 -5.60
N LYS A 481 -2.35 18.42 -6.33
CA LYS A 481 -1.84 17.16 -5.79
C LYS A 481 -0.39 17.28 -5.30
N ASP A 482 0.47 17.94 -6.08
CA ASP A 482 1.86 18.21 -5.69
C ASP A 482 1.92 19.12 -4.46
N GLU A 483 1.03 20.12 -4.38
CA GLU A 483 0.90 21.02 -3.23
C GLU A 483 0.46 20.24 -1.99
N TYR A 484 -0.57 19.39 -2.07
CA TYR A 484 -0.98 18.52 -0.97
C TYR A 484 0.19 17.68 -0.48
N SER A 485 0.88 16.97 -1.38
CA SER A 485 2.01 16.09 -1.03
C SER A 485 3.17 16.84 -0.35
N SER A 486 3.41 18.10 -0.71
CA SER A 486 4.53 18.87 -0.16
C SER A 486 4.22 19.62 1.12
N LYS A 487 2.96 20.07 1.30
CA LYS A 487 2.58 20.98 2.40
C LYS A 487 1.69 20.34 3.46
N TYR A 488 0.89 19.35 3.11
CA TYR A 488 -0.17 18.82 3.98
C TYR A 488 0.03 17.34 4.36
N TYR A 489 0.49 16.53 3.42
CA TYR A 489 0.66 15.08 3.63
C TYR A 489 1.57 14.79 4.83
N HIS A 490 1.05 14.03 5.80
CA HIS A 490 1.71 13.71 7.07
C HIS A 490 2.13 14.94 7.89
N ARG A 491 1.27 15.98 7.89
CA ARG A 491 1.44 17.19 8.69
C ARG A 491 0.19 17.52 9.50
N PRO A 492 0.30 18.30 10.60
CA PRO A 492 -0.88 18.78 11.33
C PRO A 492 -1.87 19.52 10.42
N SER A 493 -1.36 20.27 9.44
CA SER A 493 -2.17 21.04 8.49
C SER A 493 -3.05 20.23 7.51
N ASP A 494 -3.04 18.88 7.56
CA ASP A 494 -4.02 18.04 6.84
C ASP A 494 -5.35 18.02 7.59
N GLU A 495 -6.10 19.12 7.50
CA GLU A 495 -7.36 19.34 8.15
C GLU A 495 -8.54 19.42 7.19
N PHE A 496 -9.75 19.20 7.72
CA PHE A 496 -11.00 19.38 6.99
C PHE A 496 -11.54 20.79 7.13
N ASP A 497 -11.73 21.49 6.01
CA ASP A 497 -12.34 22.82 5.96
C ASP A 497 -13.54 22.84 5.01
N HIS A 498 -14.73 22.99 5.56
CA HIS A 498 -15.99 23.10 4.81
C HIS A 498 -16.00 24.22 3.73
N ASN A 499 -15.16 25.25 3.89
CA ASN A 499 -15.17 26.39 2.97
C ASN A 499 -14.29 26.15 1.74
N THR A 500 -13.33 25.24 1.82
CA THR A 500 -12.34 25.00 0.77
C THR A 500 -12.45 23.64 0.11
N TRP A 501 -13.03 22.64 0.79
CA TRP A 501 -13.23 21.33 0.24
C TRP A 501 -14.46 21.29 -0.69
N ILE A 502 -14.28 20.75 -1.88
CA ILE A 502 -15.33 20.56 -2.90
C ILE A 502 -15.54 19.06 -3.05
N LEU A 503 -16.52 18.52 -2.32
CA LEU A 503 -16.73 17.07 -2.17
C LEU A 503 -17.46 16.41 -3.35
N GLU A 504 -18.00 17.20 -4.29
CA GLU A 504 -18.65 16.66 -5.49
C GLU A 504 -17.74 15.67 -6.27
N GLY A 505 -16.43 15.91 -6.28
CA GLY A 505 -15.44 15.00 -6.87
C GLY A 505 -15.32 13.69 -6.09
N ALA A 506 -15.36 13.74 -4.76
CA ALA A 506 -15.37 12.56 -3.90
C ALA A 506 -16.62 11.70 -4.14
N ILE A 507 -17.80 12.33 -4.22
CA ILE A 507 -19.06 11.64 -4.53
C ILE A 507 -19.01 10.99 -5.91
N GLN A 508 -18.43 11.68 -6.90
CA GLN A 508 -18.25 11.14 -8.26
C GLN A 508 -17.36 9.89 -8.26
N ASP A 509 -16.25 9.91 -7.52
CA ASP A 509 -15.32 8.78 -7.42
C ASP A 509 -15.94 7.61 -6.65
N LEU A 510 -16.58 7.86 -5.50
CA LEU A 510 -17.27 6.84 -4.70
C LEU A 510 -18.39 6.17 -5.50
N GLY A 511 -19.17 6.95 -6.26
CA GLY A 511 -20.20 6.42 -7.15
C GLY A 511 -19.64 5.46 -8.19
N LEU A 512 -18.51 5.79 -8.79
CA LEU A 512 -17.85 4.93 -9.78
C LEU A 512 -17.31 3.65 -9.16
N ILE A 513 -16.61 3.74 -8.02
CA ILE A 513 -16.08 2.60 -7.27
C ILE A 513 -17.22 1.67 -6.80
N TYR A 514 -18.34 2.24 -6.34
CA TYR A 514 -19.54 1.50 -6.00
C TYR A 514 -20.11 0.73 -7.21
N THR A 515 -20.18 1.37 -8.39
CA THR A 515 -20.70 0.74 -9.62
C THR A 515 -19.84 -0.47 -10.02
N VAL A 516 -18.50 -0.38 -9.89
CA VAL A 516 -17.59 -1.51 -10.10
C VAL A 516 -17.92 -2.67 -9.13
N GLY A 517 -18.12 -2.38 -7.86
CA GLY A 517 -18.49 -3.41 -6.87
C GLY A 517 -19.85 -4.02 -7.12
N GLN A 518 -20.86 -3.24 -7.51
CA GLN A 518 -22.17 -3.73 -7.91
C GLN A 518 -22.10 -4.65 -9.13
N ARG A 519 -21.27 -4.30 -10.10
CA ARG A 519 -21.03 -5.15 -11.27
C ARG A 519 -20.44 -6.49 -10.86
N ILE A 520 -19.37 -6.49 -10.06
CA ILE A 520 -18.76 -7.72 -9.53
C ILE A 520 -19.78 -8.51 -8.69
N ALA A 521 -20.62 -7.84 -7.93
CA ALA A 521 -21.65 -8.50 -7.13
C ALA A 521 -22.73 -9.17 -7.97
N SER A 522 -22.98 -8.72 -9.21
CA SER A 522 -24.07 -9.15 -10.07
C SER A 522 -23.66 -10.16 -11.15
N GLU A 523 -22.43 -10.06 -11.68
CA GLU A 523 -21.91 -10.93 -12.75
C GLU A 523 -21.52 -12.31 -12.19
N GLU A 524 -21.64 -13.35 -13.02
CA GLU A 524 -21.17 -14.70 -12.65
C GLU A 524 -19.66 -14.83 -12.71
N LYS A 525 -19.03 -14.07 -13.61
CA LYS A 525 -17.57 -14.07 -13.82
C LYS A 525 -16.86 -13.45 -12.62
N TRP A 526 -15.79 -14.10 -12.18
CA TRP A 526 -14.87 -13.58 -11.18
C TRP A 526 -13.73 -12.81 -11.87
N PRO A 527 -13.38 -11.59 -11.40
CA PRO A 527 -12.24 -10.86 -11.95
C PRO A 527 -10.93 -11.62 -11.72
N GLN A 528 -10.03 -11.54 -12.70
CA GLN A 528 -8.76 -12.27 -12.71
C GLN A 528 -7.57 -11.31 -12.69
N TRP A 529 -6.41 -11.82 -12.28
CA TRP A 529 -5.14 -11.17 -12.51
C TRP A 529 -4.76 -11.25 -13.99
N LYS A 530 -4.22 -10.16 -14.54
CA LYS A 530 -3.73 -10.12 -15.92
C LYS A 530 -2.48 -10.99 -16.11
N ALA A 531 -2.18 -11.36 -17.34
CA ALA A 531 -0.94 -12.05 -17.68
C ALA A 531 0.27 -11.18 -17.30
N GLY A 532 1.28 -11.76 -16.65
CA GLY A 532 2.48 -11.06 -16.19
C GLY A 532 2.35 -10.38 -14.83
N SER A 533 1.17 -10.48 -14.17
CA SER A 533 1.07 -10.08 -12.76
C SER A 533 1.77 -11.10 -11.86
N GLU A 534 2.61 -10.62 -10.96
CA GLU A 534 3.34 -11.42 -9.95
C GLU A 534 2.41 -12.13 -8.96
N PHE A 535 1.14 -11.73 -8.88
CA PHE A 535 0.15 -12.29 -7.94
C PHE A 535 -0.73 -13.39 -8.56
N LYS A 536 -0.70 -13.55 -9.89
CA LYS A 536 -1.56 -14.49 -10.61
C LYS A 536 -1.36 -15.93 -10.16
N ALA A 537 -0.12 -16.39 -10.09
CA ALA A 537 0.20 -17.77 -9.70
C ALA A 537 -0.26 -18.09 -8.27
N ILE A 538 -0.22 -17.10 -7.36
CA ILE A 538 -0.70 -17.24 -5.99
C ILE A 538 -2.21 -17.45 -5.99
N ARG A 539 -2.97 -16.66 -6.78
CA ARG A 539 -4.42 -16.82 -6.93
C ARG A 539 -4.80 -18.19 -7.47
N GLU A 540 -4.16 -18.61 -8.55
CA GLU A 540 -4.43 -19.91 -9.17
C GLU A 540 -4.17 -21.08 -8.21
N LYS A 541 -3.16 -20.96 -7.34
CA LYS A 541 -2.89 -21.95 -6.29
C LYS A 541 -3.97 -21.92 -5.19
N SER A 542 -4.47 -20.75 -4.80
CA SER A 542 -5.47 -20.61 -3.74
C SER A 542 -6.86 -21.11 -4.13
N LEU A 543 -7.14 -21.22 -5.43
CA LEU A 543 -8.43 -21.68 -5.97
C LEU A 543 -8.47 -23.21 -6.21
N LYS A 544 -7.35 -23.91 -6.13
CA LYS A 544 -7.24 -25.37 -6.22
C LYS A 544 -7.48 -26.03 -4.88
#